data_6d349ff6b620c4c7481a8bcf31e8673b
#
_entry.id   6d349ff6b620c4c7481a8bcf31e8673b
#
_cell.length_a   1.000
_cell.length_b   1.000
_cell.length_c   1.000
_cell.angle_alpha   90.00
_cell.angle_beta   90.00
_cell.angle_gamma   90.00
#
_symmetry.space_group_name_H-M   'P 1'
#
loop_
_entity.id
_entity.type
_entity.pdbx_description
1 polymer ?
#
loop_
_entity_poly.entity_id
_entity_poly.type
_entity_poly.pdbx_seq_one_letter_code
_entity_poly.pdbx_strand_id
1 'polypeptide(L)'
;FRLTNLVRDALGVVAALGYREVAAVIGHDFGSPVAAWCASTRPDVFRRVALMSAPFAGGPDWPRPGQQSSGSSAMPGLDEALAALPRPRKHYHAYYATRPANADMMGAAQGLHAFMRAYYHHKSADWAANKPHKLRDWSAAEMAKLPTYYVMDRAETMPETVAHEMPSAAEVASCAWMTEAEMAIYAAEYGRTGFQGGLNWYRTRFAPEVNADLALFAGRSIDVPSVFIAGAADWGVFQAPGAFERMQGIACTSMAAAHLVPGAGHWVQQEQPARTVELLKELLARDA
;
A
#
# COMPACT_ATOMS: atom_id res chain seq x y z
N PHE A 1 -2.42 -0.54 15.94
CA PHE A 1 -1.96 -0.38 14.56
C PHE A 1 -0.46 -0.08 14.44
N ARG A 2 0.33 -0.26 15.53
CA ARG A 2 1.81 -0.25 15.44
C ARG A 2 2.27 -1.44 14.60
N LEU A 3 3.30 -1.26 13.79
CA LEU A 3 3.84 -2.34 12.96
C LEU A 3 4.27 -3.55 13.78
N THR A 4 4.93 -3.34 14.92
CA THR A 4 5.33 -4.41 15.84
C THR A 4 4.13 -5.17 16.43
N ASN A 5 3.00 -4.50 16.70
CA ASN A 5 1.78 -5.19 17.12
C ASN A 5 1.19 -6.05 15.98
N LEU A 6 1.21 -5.57 14.73
CA LEU A 6 0.74 -6.35 13.59
C LEU A 6 1.64 -7.58 13.32
N VAL A 7 2.94 -7.46 13.57
CA VAL A 7 3.85 -8.62 13.56
C VAL A 7 3.47 -9.62 14.67
N ARG A 8 3.15 -9.13 15.89
CA ARG A 8 2.66 -10.00 16.97
C ARG A 8 1.34 -10.67 16.63
N ASP A 9 0.43 -9.97 15.97
CA ASP A 9 -0.84 -10.53 15.53
C ASP A 9 -0.60 -11.66 14.50
N ALA A 10 0.31 -11.44 13.53
CA ALA A 10 0.70 -12.46 12.56
C ALA A 10 1.31 -13.70 13.24
N LEU A 11 2.21 -13.50 14.22
CA LEU A 11 2.77 -14.60 15.04
C LEU A 11 1.68 -15.32 15.84
N GLY A 12 0.70 -14.58 16.38
CA GLY A 12 -0.46 -15.14 17.07
C GLY A 12 -1.31 -16.04 16.17
N VAL A 13 -1.50 -15.64 14.91
CA VAL A 13 -2.19 -16.46 13.91
C VAL A 13 -1.42 -17.77 13.63
N VAL A 14 -0.11 -17.67 13.41
CA VAL A 14 0.75 -18.87 13.18
C VAL A 14 0.64 -19.84 14.36
N ALA A 15 0.75 -19.32 15.59
CA ALA A 15 0.65 -20.11 16.80
C ALA A 15 -0.76 -20.73 17.00
N ALA A 16 -1.82 -19.95 16.74
CA ALA A 16 -3.21 -20.42 16.86
C ALA A 16 -3.54 -21.55 15.87
N LEU A 17 -2.87 -21.55 14.70
CA LEU A 17 -2.96 -22.62 13.71
C LEU A 17 -2.11 -23.85 14.06
N GLY A 18 -1.34 -23.82 15.16
CA GLY A 18 -0.49 -24.92 15.62
C GLY A 18 0.86 -25.02 14.90
N TYR A 19 1.24 -24.02 14.12
CA TYR A 19 2.52 -24.02 13.41
C TYR A 19 3.63 -23.31 14.21
N ARG A 20 4.88 -23.72 13.98
CA ARG A 20 6.08 -23.04 14.48
C ARG A 20 6.69 -22.11 13.45
N GLU A 21 6.49 -22.43 12.17
CA GLU A 21 6.92 -21.65 11.02
C GLU A 21 5.91 -21.76 9.90
N VAL A 22 5.95 -20.86 8.95
CA VAL A 22 5.13 -20.87 7.74
C VAL A 22 6.01 -20.72 6.51
N ALA A 23 5.58 -21.33 5.40
CA ALA A 23 6.33 -21.33 4.15
C ALA A 23 6.58 -19.92 3.59
N ALA A 24 5.62 -19.02 3.75
CA ALA A 24 5.75 -17.63 3.34
C ALA A 24 4.78 -16.72 4.11
N VAL A 25 5.10 -15.43 4.18
CA VAL A 25 4.17 -14.35 4.49
C VAL A 25 3.96 -13.50 3.23
N ILE A 26 2.70 -13.18 2.94
CA ILE A 26 2.31 -12.43 1.74
C ILE A 26 1.53 -11.21 2.19
N GLY A 27 1.91 -10.02 1.72
CA GLY A 27 1.24 -8.78 2.07
C GLY A 27 1.01 -7.89 0.87
N HIS A 28 -0.22 -7.38 0.73
CA HIS A 28 -0.62 -6.44 -0.32
C HIS A 28 -0.90 -5.06 0.27
N ASP A 29 -0.51 -4.01 -0.42
CA ASP A 29 -0.66 -2.60 -0.02
C ASP A 29 -0.07 -2.37 1.38
N PHE A 30 -0.88 -2.03 2.40
CA PHE A 30 -0.41 -1.95 3.78
C PHE A 30 0.00 -3.28 4.40
N GLY A 31 -0.46 -4.40 3.88
CA GLY A 31 0.04 -5.70 4.24
C GLY A 31 1.49 -5.92 3.82
N SER A 32 1.97 -5.23 2.77
CA SER A 32 3.35 -5.36 2.29
C SER A 32 4.38 -4.94 3.37
N PRO A 33 4.34 -3.74 3.99
CA PRO A 33 5.26 -3.43 5.09
C PRO A 33 5.05 -4.33 6.32
N VAL A 34 3.84 -4.83 6.59
CA VAL A 34 3.63 -5.81 7.68
C VAL A 34 4.36 -7.11 7.38
N ALA A 35 4.20 -7.67 6.16
CA ALA A 35 4.91 -8.86 5.72
C ALA A 35 6.43 -8.66 5.73
N ALA A 36 6.89 -7.48 5.30
CA ALA A 36 8.30 -7.12 5.34
C ALA A 36 8.85 -7.15 6.77
N TRP A 37 8.14 -6.56 7.74
CA TRP A 37 8.54 -6.57 9.14
C TRP A 37 8.44 -7.96 9.77
N CYS A 38 7.48 -8.79 9.38
CA CYS A 38 7.44 -10.20 9.78
C CYS A 38 8.70 -10.93 9.34
N ALA A 39 9.06 -10.83 8.08
CA ALA A 39 10.24 -11.52 7.51
C ALA A 39 11.56 -10.96 8.05
N SER A 40 11.68 -9.63 8.24
CA SER A 40 12.88 -8.99 8.76
C SER A 40 13.13 -9.31 10.24
N THR A 41 12.08 -9.38 11.07
CA THR A 41 12.22 -9.55 12.51
C THR A 41 12.19 -11.02 12.95
N ARG A 42 11.47 -11.87 12.21
CA ARG A 42 11.27 -13.30 12.52
C ARG A 42 11.46 -14.20 11.28
N PRO A 43 12.66 -14.19 10.66
CA PRO A 43 12.98 -15.07 9.53
C PRO A 43 12.94 -16.57 9.89
N ASP A 44 13.02 -16.89 11.18
CA ASP A 44 12.85 -18.22 11.74
C ASP A 44 11.41 -18.72 11.63
N VAL A 45 10.42 -17.83 11.62
CA VAL A 45 9.00 -18.15 11.50
C VAL A 45 8.50 -17.96 10.08
N PHE A 46 8.86 -16.85 9.44
CA PHE A 46 8.43 -16.47 8.09
C PHE A 46 9.55 -16.75 7.09
N ARG A 47 9.50 -17.94 6.49
CA ARG A 47 10.63 -18.48 5.71
C ARG A 47 10.82 -17.83 4.34
N ARG A 48 9.79 -17.21 3.79
CA ARG A 48 9.79 -16.43 2.53
C ARG A 48 8.84 -15.26 2.64
N VAL A 49 8.99 -14.26 1.76
CA VAL A 49 8.06 -13.12 1.73
C VAL A 49 7.70 -12.70 0.30
N ALA A 50 6.42 -12.44 0.08
CA ALA A 50 5.94 -11.72 -1.09
C ALA A 50 5.43 -10.32 -0.67
N LEU A 51 6.04 -9.30 -1.23
CA LEU A 51 5.64 -7.90 -1.07
C LEU A 51 4.83 -7.49 -2.29
N MET A 52 3.60 -6.97 -2.09
CA MET A 52 2.73 -6.67 -3.22
C MET A 52 2.32 -5.20 -3.21
N SER A 53 2.37 -4.56 -4.37
CA SER A 53 1.95 -3.18 -4.67
C SER A 53 2.72 -2.07 -3.95
N ALA A 54 3.15 -2.25 -2.71
CA ALA A 54 3.89 -1.25 -1.94
C ALA A 54 5.33 -1.72 -1.68
N PRO A 55 6.34 -1.10 -2.30
CA PRO A 55 7.75 -1.42 -2.07
C PRO A 55 8.16 -1.13 -0.62
N PHE A 56 8.93 -2.03 -0.02
CA PHE A 56 9.53 -1.85 1.29
C PHE A 56 10.95 -1.30 1.17
N ALA A 57 11.14 -0.04 1.49
CA ALA A 57 12.45 0.63 1.38
C ALA A 57 13.45 0.26 2.49
N GLY A 58 13.09 -0.66 3.39
CA GLY A 58 13.90 -1.03 4.56
C GLY A 58 13.40 -0.41 5.85
N GLY A 59 13.96 -0.86 6.96
CA GLY A 59 13.77 -0.25 8.28
C GLY A 59 14.49 1.09 8.42
N PRO A 60 14.44 1.69 9.62
CA PRO A 60 15.23 2.87 9.94
C PRO A 60 16.71 2.63 9.68
N ASP A 61 17.41 3.65 9.21
CA ASP A 61 18.86 3.57 9.12
C ASP A 61 19.49 3.53 10.51
N TRP A 62 20.64 2.84 10.64
CA TRP A 62 21.40 2.86 11.87
C TRP A 62 21.83 4.30 12.17
N PRO A 63 21.54 4.85 13.37
CA PRO A 63 21.85 6.23 13.68
C PRO A 63 23.37 6.47 13.63
N ARG A 64 23.79 7.43 12.81
CA ARG A 64 25.18 7.89 12.72
C ARG A 64 25.28 9.31 13.29
N PRO A 65 26.37 9.64 14.03
CA PRO A 65 26.55 10.99 14.51
C PRO A 65 26.46 12.01 13.38
N GLY A 66 25.60 13.04 13.55
CA GLY A 66 25.42 14.12 12.56
C GLY A 66 24.48 13.78 11.39
N GLN A 67 23.92 12.58 11.31
CA GLN A 67 22.96 12.21 10.28
C GLN A 67 21.53 12.20 10.84
N GLN A 68 20.63 12.96 10.20
CA GLN A 68 19.20 12.85 10.52
C GLN A 68 18.69 11.49 10.02
N SER A 69 17.94 10.76 10.85
CA SER A 69 17.38 9.48 10.46
C SER A 69 16.41 9.65 9.29
N SER A 70 16.63 8.92 8.20
CA SER A 70 15.78 8.89 7.01
C SER A 70 14.48 8.10 7.21
N GLY A 71 14.16 7.74 8.46
CA GLY A 71 13.10 6.80 8.82
C GLY A 71 11.65 7.31 8.75
N SER A 72 11.41 8.53 8.28
CA SER A 72 10.05 9.04 8.08
C SER A 72 9.72 9.11 6.60
N SER A 73 8.76 8.32 6.17
CA SER A 73 8.19 8.39 4.80
C SER A 73 7.31 9.63 4.57
N ALA A 74 7.16 10.51 5.55
CA ALA A 74 6.53 11.81 5.38
C ALA A 74 7.62 12.87 5.41
N MET A 75 7.84 13.56 4.30
CA MET A 75 8.71 14.73 4.27
C MET A 75 8.09 15.84 5.13
N PRO A 76 8.78 16.35 6.16
CA PRO A 76 8.32 17.55 6.84
C PRO A 76 8.05 18.67 5.83
N GLY A 77 6.88 19.32 5.91
CA GLY A 77 6.51 20.41 5.01
C GLY A 77 5.93 19.99 3.65
N LEU A 78 5.76 18.70 3.35
CA LEU A 78 5.18 18.28 2.07
C LEU A 78 3.72 18.74 1.91
N ASP A 79 2.92 18.64 2.97
CA ASP A 79 1.51 19.06 2.89
C ASP A 79 1.36 20.59 2.70
N GLU A 80 2.23 21.38 3.33
CA GLU A 80 2.30 22.82 3.13
C GLU A 80 2.73 23.15 1.69
N ALA A 81 3.75 22.45 1.18
CA ALA A 81 4.23 22.64 -0.19
C ALA A 81 3.18 22.23 -1.23
N LEU A 82 2.44 21.15 -1.00
CA LEU A 82 1.32 20.73 -1.84
C LEU A 82 0.17 21.76 -1.79
N ALA A 83 -0.11 22.32 -0.61
CA ALA A 83 -1.14 23.34 -0.44
C ALA A 83 -0.81 24.66 -1.14
N ALA A 84 0.48 24.97 -1.30
CA ALA A 84 0.96 26.19 -1.95
C ALA A 84 1.04 26.07 -3.48
N LEU A 85 0.73 24.91 -4.08
CA LEU A 85 0.68 24.78 -5.53
C LEU A 85 -0.41 25.67 -6.15
N PRO A 86 -0.28 26.10 -7.43
CA PRO A 86 -1.33 26.83 -8.15
C PRO A 86 -2.70 26.11 -8.14
N ARG A 87 -2.72 24.79 -8.18
CA ARG A 87 -3.85 23.91 -7.84
C ARG A 87 -3.55 23.31 -6.47
N PRO A 88 -4.12 23.83 -5.38
CA PRO A 88 -3.81 23.37 -4.02
C PRO A 88 -4.15 21.89 -3.82
N ARG A 89 -3.19 21.12 -3.28
CA ARG A 89 -3.30 19.68 -3.12
C ARG A 89 -3.05 19.26 -1.67
N LYS A 90 -3.41 18.02 -1.34
CA LYS A 90 -3.09 17.32 -0.08
C LYS A 90 -2.75 15.88 -0.37
N HIS A 91 -1.84 15.29 0.39
CA HIS A 91 -1.55 13.87 0.29
C HIS A 91 -2.68 13.05 0.97
N TYR A 92 -3.13 11.96 0.35
CA TYR A 92 -4.24 11.16 0.87
C TYR A 92 -3.97 10.57 2.26
N HIS A 93 -2.71 10.30 2.63
CA HIS A 93 -2.36 9.86 3.98
C HIS A 93 -2.75 10.89 5.04
N ALA A 94 -2.50 12.17 4.78
CA ALA A 94 -2.87 13.25 5.69
C ALA A 94 -4.39 13.33 5.84
N TYR A 95 -5.14 13.24 4.74
CA TYR A 95 -6.60 13.20 4.76
C TYR A 95 -7.13 11.99 5.54
N TYR A 96 -6.63 10.77 5.26
CA TYR A 96 -7.07 9.54 5.92
C TYR A 96 -6.74 9.50 7.42
N ALA A 97 -5.71 10.22 7.86
CA ALA A 97 -5.38 10.36 9.27
C ALA A 97 -6.35 11.28 10.04
N THR A 98 -7.17 12.07 9.35
CA THR A 98 -8.13 12.98 9.97
C THR A 98 -9.31 12.25 10.61
N ARG A 99 -10.00 12.92 11.55
CA ARG A 99 -11.23 12.37 12.15
C ARG A 99 -12.41 12.30 11.20
N PRO A 100 -12.64 13.29 10.29
CA PRO A 100 -13.77 13.26 9.37
C PRO A 100 -13.73 12.15 8.32
N ALA A 101 -12.55 11.68 7.90
CA ALA A 101 -12.39 10.78 6.75
C ALA A 101 -13.34 9.57 6.74
N ASN A 102 -13.59 8.94 7.91
CA ASN A 102 -14.54 7.83 7.99
C ASN A 102 -15.99 8.30 7.72
N ALA A 103 -16.38 9.41 8.30
CA ALA A 103 -17.74 9.95 8.12
C ALA A 103 -17.96 10.40 6.66
N ASP A 104 -16.95 11.03 6.05
CA ASP A 104 -17.00 11.45 4.66
C ASP A 104 -17.21 10.25 3.72
N MET A 105 -16.46 9.16 3.93
CA MET A 105 -16.58 7.94 3.12
C MET A 105 -17.91 7.22 3.34
N MET A 106 -18.37 7.14 4.58
CA MET A 106 -19.65 6.50 4.92
C MET A 106 -20.84 7.32 4.41
N GLY A 107 -20.70 8.65 4.40
CA GLY A 107 -21.71 9.61 3.93
C GLY A 107 -21.52 10.05 2.49
N ALA A 108 -20.80 9.28 1.64
CA ALA A 108 -20.56 9.61 0.25
C ALA A 108 -21.86 9.96 -0.48
N ALA A 109 -21.92 11.13 -1.15
CA ALA A 109 -23.13 11.64 -1.79
C ALA A 109 -23.66 10.70 -2.89
N GLN A 110 -22.74 9.99 -3.58
CA GLN A 110 -23.08 8.97 -4.58
C GLN A 110 -23.50 7.62 -3.97
N GLY A 111 -23.50 7.50 -2.65
CA GLY A 111 -23.71 6.26 -1.92
C GLY A 111 -22.45 5.40 -1.82
N LEU A 112 -22.38 4.56 -0.77
CA LEU A 112 -21.20 3.76 -0.44
C LEU A 112 -20.78 2.82 -1.58
N HIS A 113 -21.75 2.14 -2.21
CA HIS A 113 -21.48 1.21 -3.31
C HIS A 113 -20.81 1.93 -4.50
N ALA A 114 -21.39 3.05 -4.95
CA ALA A 114 -20.85 3.81 -6.07
C ALA A 114 -19.49 4.45 -5.73
N PHE A 115 -19.31 4.94 -4.50
CA PHE A 115 -18.01 5.41 -4.02
C PHE A 115 -16.94 4.32 -4.13
N MET A 116 -17.22 3.13 -3.63
CA MET A 116 -16.27 2.03 -3.69
C MET A 116 -16.01 1.58 -5.12
N ARG A 117 -17.04 1.49 -5.97
CA ARG A 117 -16.89 1.17 -7.40
C ARG A 117 -15.92 2.15 -8.09
N ALA A 118 -16.09 3.45 -7.87
CA ALA A 118 -15.19 4.48 -8.43
C ALA A 118 -13.78 4.35 -7.88
N TYR A 119 -13.60 4.12 -6.58
CA TYR A 119 -12.30 3.97 -5.95
C TYR A 119 -11.52 2.76 -6.49
N TYR A 120 -12.19 1.61 -6.62
CA TYR A 120 -11.58 0.40 -7.17
C TYR A 120 -11.21 0.58 -8.65
N HIS A 121 -12.12 1.13 -9.45
CA HIS A 121 -11.86 1.43 -10.87
C HIS A 121 -10.68 2.39 -11.04
N HIS A 122 -10.68 3.51 -10.33
CA HIS A 122 -9.67 4.57 -10.45
C HIS A 122 -8.23 4.06 -10.16
N LYS A 123 -8.08 3.02 -9.32
CA LYS A 123 -6.79 2.40 -8.99
C LYS A 123 -6.47 1.15 -9.83
N SER A 124 -7.37 0.70 -10.68
CA SER A 124 -7.19 -0.51 -11.51
C SER A 124 -6.51 -0.19 -12.84
N ALA A 125 -6.17 -1.24 -13.61
CA ALA A 125 -5.71 -1.10 -14.99
C ALA A 125 -6.85 -0.72 -15.97
N ASP A 126 -8.11 -0.85 -15.57
CA ASP A 126 -9.26 -0.44 -16.38
C ASP A 126 -9.33 1.09 -16.54
N TRP A 127 -8.78 1.85 -15.58
CA TRP A 127 -8.64 3.29 -15.76
C TRP A 127 -7.43 3.60 -16.65
N ALA A 128 -7.68 3.95 -17.90
CA ALA A 128 -6.67 4.09 -18.95
C ALA A 128 -5.59 5.15 -18.67
N ALA A 129 -5.84 6.08 -17.71
CA ALA A 129 -4.86 7.09 -17.30
C ALA A 129 -3.86 6.57 -16.27
N ASN A 130 -4.00 5.36 -15.73
CA ASN A 130 -2.99 4.73 -14.87
C ASN A 130 -1.76 4.33 -15.70
N LYS A 131 -0.83 5.29 -15.85
CA LYS A 131 0.45 5.14 -16.55
C LYS A 131 1.59 5.49 -15.62
N PRO A 132 1.87 4.63 -14.61
CA PRO A 132 2.85 4.93 -13.59
C PRO A 132 4.26 5.03 -14.17
N HIS A 133 5.03 5.93 -13.58
CA HIS A 133 6.43 6.13 -13.89
C HIS A 133 7.18 6.59 -12.63
N LYS A 134 8.48 6.44 -12.64
CA LYS A 134 9.34 6.85 -11.55
C LYS A 134 9.26 8.36 -11.31
N LEU A 135 9.00 8.74 -10.07
CA LEU A 135 9.13 10.13 -9.62
C LEU A 135 10.59 10.44 -9.30
N ARG A 136 11.01 11.68 -9.54
CA ARG A 136 12.40 12.10 -9.33
C ARG A 136 12.75 12.28 -7.86
N ASP A 137 11.84 12.89 -7.11
CA ASP A 137 12.04 13.29 -5.72
C ASP A 137 10.71 13.53 -4.99
N TRP A 138 10.79 13.96 -3.73
CA TRP A 138 9.63 14.28 -2.88
C TRP A 138 9.13 15.72 -3.02
N SER A 139 9.54 16.49 -4.03
CA SER A 139 9.01 17.83 -4.24
C SER A 139 7.50 17.80 -4.51
N ALA A 140 6.79 18.85 -4.10
CA ALA A 140 5.36 18.97 -4.35
C ALA A 140 5.02 18.89 -5.86
N ALA A 141 5.89 19.41 -6.73
CA ALA A 141 5.72 19.36 -8.18
C ALA A 141 5.82 17.93 -8.74
N GLU A 142 6.73 17.10 -8.20
CA GLU A 142 6.81 15.69 -8.59
C GLU A 142 5.66 14.89 -7.99
N MET A 143 5.38 15.08 -6.70
CA MET A 143 4.28 14.38 -6.04
C MET A 143 2.91 14.68 -6.66
N ALA A 144 2.70 15.90 -7.17
CA ALA A 144 1.47 16.29 -7.85
C ALA A 144 1.24 15.59 -9.21
N LYS A 145 2.21 14.83 -9.73
CA LYS A 145 2.04 13.95 -10.90
C LYS A 145 1.30 12.66 -10.58
N LEU A 146 1.24 12.28 -9.30
CA LEU A 146 0.45 11.15 -8.86
C LEU A 146 -1.04 11.40 -9.13
N PRO A 147 -1.81 10.36 -9.44
CA PRO A 147 -3.27 10.46 -9.57
C PRO A 147 -3.93 11.10 -8.34
N THR A 148 -5.10 11.64 -8.54
CA THR A 148 -5.85 12.33 -7.47
C THR A 148 -6.21 11.42 -6.30
N TYR A 149 -6.32 10.13 -6.48
CA TYR A 149 -6.49 9.19 -5.36
C TYR A 149 -5.26 9.07 -4.44
N TYR A 150 -4.09 9.58 -4.82
CA TYR A 150 -2.90 9.72 -3.97
C TYR A 150 -2.65 11.17 -3.55
N VAL A 151 -2.70 12.11 -4.50
CA VAL A 151 -2.50 13.53 -4.23
C VAL A 151 -3.77 14.28 -4.63
N MET A 152 -4.69 14.37 -3.66
CA MET A 152 -6.05 14.88 -3.79
C MET A 152 -6.07 16.40 -3.98
N ASP A 153 -7.11 16.92 -4.60
CA ASP A 153 -7.41 18.34 -4.49
C ASP A 153 -7.69 18.70 -3.02
N ARG A 154 -7.16 19.86 -2.59
CA ARG A 154 -7.16 20.21 -1.17
C ARG A 154 -8.56 20.35 -0.60
N ALA A 155 -9.52 20.85 -1.39
CA ALA A 155 -10.90 21.08 -0.96
C ALA A 155 -11.75 19.80 -0.91
N GLU A 156 -11.36 18.73 -1.61
CA GLU A 156 -12.18 17.54 -1.80
C GLU A 156 -11.98 16.48 -0.72
N THR A 157 -13.03 15.72 -0.46
CA THR A 157 -12.98 14.43 0.23
C THR A 157 -12.61 13.32 -0.76
N MET A 158 -12.30 12.11 -0.27
CA MET A 158 -12.01 10.98 -1.18
C MET A 158 -13.23 10.57 -2.02
N PRO A 159 -14.47 10.52 -1.47
CA PRO A 159 -15.65 10.27 -2.31
C PRO A 159 -15.82 11.28 -3.45
N GLU A 160 -15.61 12.56 -3.19
CA GLU A 160 -15.66 13.61 -4.23
C GLU A 160 -14.56 13.42 -5.27
N THR A 161 -13.33 13.17 -4.81
CA THR A 161 -12.16 12.93 -5.68
C THR A 161 -12.40 11.80 -6.67
N VAL A 162 -12.88 10.63 -6.20
CA VAL A 162 -13.07 9.49 -7.10
C VAL A 162 -14.36 9.57 -7.91
N ALA A 163 -15.32 10.42 -7.54
CA ALA A 163 -16.52 10.66 -8.32
C ALA A 163 -16.22 11.23 -9.72
N HIS A 164 -15.10 11.96 -9.87
CA HIS A 164 -14.66 12.47 -11.17
C HIS A 164 -14.26 11.36 -12.15
N GLU A 165 -13.87 10.20 -11.62
CA GLU A 165 -13.39 9.04 -12.38
C GLU A 165 -14.35 7.84 -12.22
N MET A 166 -15.65 8.13 -12.09
CA MET A 166 -16.68 7.10 -12.04
C MET A 166 -16.71 6.32 -13.35
N PRO A 167 -16.59 4.97 -13.31
CA PRO A 167 -16.69 4.17 -14.54
C PRO A 167 -18.08 4.30 -15.17
N SER A 168 -18.13 4.30 -16.48
CA SER A 168 -19.36 4.20 -17.25
C SER A 168 -20.06 2.84 -17.02
N ALA A 169 -21.35 2.76 -17.33
CA ALA A 169 -22.08 1.49 -17.25
C ALA A 169 -21.46 0.38 -18.14
N ALA A 170 -20.86 0.75 -19.27
CA ALA A 170 -20.17 -0.20 -20.15
C ALA A 170 -18.88 -0.73 -19.50
N GLU A 171 -18.07 0.13 -18.86
CA GLU A 171 -16.87 -0.27 -18.13
C GLU A 171 -17.22 -1.16 -16.93
N VAL A 172 -18.27 -0.83 -16.17
CA VAL A 172 -18.77 -1.67 -15.09
C VAL A 172 -19.19 -3.05 -15.62
N ALA A 173 -19.95 -3.11 -16.71
CA ALA A 173 -20.41 -4.37 -17.30
C ALA A 173 -19.26 -5.23 -17.84
N SER A 174 -18.16 -4.63 -18.30
CA SER A 174 -16.98 -5.33 -18.82
C SER A 174 -15.96 -5.70 -17.74
N CYS A 175 -16.10 -5.21 -16.52
CA CYS A 175 -15.17 -5.47 -15.41
C CYS A 175 -15.33 -6.92 -14.89
N ALA A 176 -14.46 -7.82 -15.37
CA ALA A 176 -14.52 -9.24 -15.04
C ALA A 176 -13.93 -9.58 -13.66
N TRP A 177 -13.02 -8.75 -13.13
CA TRP A 177 -12.29 -9.02 -11.89
C TRP A 177 -13.00 -8.50 -10.62
N MET A 178 -14.06 -7.68 -10.79
CA MET A 178 -14.88 -7.14 -9.70
C MET A 178 -16.32 -6.95 -10.22
N THR A 179 -17.10 -8.00 -10.17
CA THR A 179 -18.52 -7.98 -10.58
C THR A 179 -19.36 -7.08 -9.66
N GLU A 180 -20.56 -6.71 -10.11
CA GLU A 180 -21.50 -5.94 -9.26
C GLU A 180 -21.92 -6.73 -8.00
N ALA A 181 -22.03 -8.04 -8.11
CA ALA A 181 -22.33 -8.89 -6.95
C ALA A 181 -21.21 -8.87 -5.91
N GLU A 182 -19.95 -8.95 -6.34
CA GLU A 182 -18.79 -8.84 -5.46
C GLU A 182 -18.68 -7.44 -4.84
N MET A 183 -18.87 -6.38 -5.63
CA MET A 183 -18.86 -5.02 -5.11
C MET A 183 -19.97 -4.80 -4.06
N ALA A 184 -21.13 -5.40 -4.24
CA ALA A 184 -22.22 -5.34 -3.26
C ALA A 184 -21.83 -5.98 -1.91
N ILE A 185 -21.07 -7.08 -1.93
CA ILE A 185 -20.52 -7.71 -0.71
C ILE A 185 -19.56 -6.75 0.01
N TYR A 186 -18.62 -6.13 -0.73
CA TYR A 186 -17.71 -5.13 -0.17
C TYR A 186 -18.49 -3.95 0.45
N ALA A 187 -19.45 -3.40 -0.29
CA ALA A 187 -20.26 -2.28 0.18
C ALA A 187 -21.08 -2.64 1.44
N ALA A 188 -21.62 -3.85 1.52
CA ALA A 188 -22.35 -4.33 2.68
C ALA A 188 -21.42 -4.46 3.91
N GLU A 189 -20.23 -5.04 3.75
CA GLU A 189 -19.27 -5.21 4.86
C GLU A 189 -18.73 -3.86 5.34
N TYR A 190 -18.34 -2.96 4.44
CA TYR A 190 -17.92 -1.61 4.86
C TYR A 190 -19.09 -0.81 5.43
N GLY A 191 -20.32 -1.02 4.94
CA GLY A 191 -21.52 -0.44 5.54
C GLY A 191 -21.72 -0.86 7.00
N ARG A 192 -21.38 -2.11 7.33
CA ARG A 192 -21.45 -2.67 8.68
C ARG A 192 -20.30 -2.22 9.58
N THR A 193 -19.07 -2.14 9.06
CA THR A 193 -17.85 -1.92 9.86
C THR A 193 -17.34 -0.48 9.82
N GLY A 194 -17.66 0.26 8.77
CA GLY A 194 -17.02 1.51 8.42
C GLY A 194 -15.56 1.33 8.01
N PHE A 195 -14.90 2.44 7.73
CA PHE A 195 -13.49 2.49 7.32
C PHE A 195 -12.53 2.76 8.48
N GLN A 196 -13.05 3.11 9.66
CA GLN A 196 -12.23 3.61 10.79
C GLN A 196 -11.11 2.66 11.18
N GLY A 197 -11.33 1.35 11.13
CA GLY A 197 -10.31 0.35 11.45
C GLY A 197 -9.08 0.48 10.55
N GLY A 198 -9.28 0.52 9.22
CA GLY A 198 -8.21 0.72 8.24
C GLY A 198 -7.58 2.10 8.33
N LEU A 199 -8.39 3.15 8.53
CA LEU A 199 -7.90 4.54 8.62
C LEU A 199 -6.97 4.77 9.83
N ASN A 200 -7.08 4.00 10.90
CA ASN A 200 -6.18 4.10 12.05
C ASN A 200 -4.71 3.79 11.69
N TRP A 201 -4.47 3.00 10.66
CA TRP A 201 -3.13 2.78 10.13
C TRP A 201 -2.45 4.06 9.68
N TYR A 202 -3.17 4.94 8.95
CA TYR A 202 -2.62 6.20 8.46
C TYR A 202 -2.22 7.15 9.59
N ARG A 203 -2.95 7.13 10.73
CA ARG A 203 -2.63 7.93 11.92
C ARG A 203 -1.27 7.59 12.50
N THR A 204 -0.83 6.33 12.42
CA THR A 204 0.48 5.92 12.95
C THR A 204 1.64 6.56 12.17
N ARG A 205 1.42 7.01 10.93
CA ARG A 205 2.45 7.69 10.12
C ARG A 205 2.74 9.13 10.58
N PHE A 206 1.77 9.74 11.26
CA PHE A 206 1.86 11.10 11.79
C PHE A 206 2.14 11.15 13.30
N ALA A 207 2.41 10.00 13.90
CA ALA A 207 2.75 9.83 15.30
C ALA A 207 4.07 9.04 15.40
N PRO A 208 5.23 9.68 15.21
CA PRO A 208 6.53 8.99 15.12
C PRO A 208 6.83 8.14 16.35
N GLU A 209 6.34 8.53 17.54
CA GLU A 209 6.47 7.78 18.78
C GLU A 209 5.78 6.40 18.73
N VAL A 210 4.79 6.24 17.88
CA VAL A 210 4.03 4.98 17.75
C VAL A 210 4.89 3.86 17.19
N ASN A 211 5.84 4.19 16.34
CA ASN A 211 6.74 3.23 15.68
C ASN A 211 8.20 3.39 16.14
N ALA A 212 8.45 4.06 17.27
CA ALA A 212 9.80 4.29 17.80
C ALA A 212 10.54 2.97 18.13
N ASP A 213 9.80 1.91 18.48
CA ASP A 213 10.33 0.57 18.73
C ASP A 213 10.94 -0.08 17.48
N LEU A 214 10.62 0.38 16.27
CA LEU A 214 11.28 -0.08 15.05
C LEU A 214 12.77 0.28 15.00
N ALA A 215 13.20 1.27 15.78
CA ALA A 215 14.62 1.62 15.90
C ALA A 215 15.48 0.47 16.46
N LEU A 216 14.88 -0.48 17.21
CA LEU A 216 15.55 -1.70 17.65
C LEU A 216 16.04 -2.57 16.47
N PHE A 217 15.43 -2.40 15.32
CA PHE A 217 15.73 -3.15 14.10
C PHE A 217 16.42 -2.28 13.04
N ALA A 218 16.99 -1.13 13.45
CA ALA A 218 17.69 -0.24 12.53
C ALA A 218 18.81 -0.98 11.78
N GLY A 219 18.88 -0.76 10.47
CA GLY A 219 19.85 -1.39 9.59
C GLY A 219 19.58 -2.86 9.24
N ARG A 220 18.48 -3.47 9.73
CA ARG A 220 18.12 -4.83 9.33
C ARG A 220 17.54 -4.88 7.92
N SER A 221 17.95 -5.89 7.18
CA SER A 221 17.43 -6.31 5.88
C SER A 221 16.44 -7.47 6.00
N ILE A 222 15.80 -7.80 4.89
CA ILE A 222 15.07 -9.04 4.67
C ILE A 222 16.03 -9.98 3.95
N ASP A 223 16.44 -11.06 4.63
CA ASP A 223 17.45 -11.98 4.14
C ASP A 223 16.85 -13.32 3.67
N VAL A 224 15.56 -13.54 3.91
CA VAL A 224 14.82 -14.69 3.36
C VAL A 224 14.49 -14.47 1.87
N PRO A 225 14.27 -15.55 1.10
CA PRO A 225 13.83 -15.44 -0.28
C PRO A 225 12.60 -14.54 -0.40
N SER A 226 12.68 -13.53 -1.24
CA SER A 226 11.67 -12.51 -1.39
C SER A 226 11.32 -12.26 -2.86
N VAL A 227 10.08 -11.85 -3.11
CA VAL A 227 9.58 -11.41 -4.40
C VAL A 227 8.75 -10.16 -4.24
N PHE A 228 8.80 -9.28 -5.23
CA PHE A 228 7.86 -8.17 -5.34
C PHE A 228 6.90 -8.42 -6.51
N ILE A 229 5.60 -8.20 -6.28
CA ILE A 229 4.55 -8.36 -7.29
C ILE A 229 3.64 -7.14 -7.26
N ALA A 230 3.49 -6.45 -8.38
CA ALA A 230 2.56 -5.33 -8.54
C ALA A 230 1.97 -5.32 -9.94
N GLY A 231 0.87 -4.63 -10.14
CA GLY A 231 0.38 -4.36 -11.49
C GLY A 231 1.27 -3.36 -12.23
N ALA A 232 1.39 -3.53 -13.54
CA ALA A 232 2.15 -2.58 -14.38
C ALA A 232 1.49 -1.19 -14.44
N ALA A 233 0.19 -1.09 -14.10
CA ALA A 233 -0.57 0.14 -14.00
C ALA A 233 -0.70 0.65 -12.54
N ASP A 234 0.04 0.09 -11.59
CA ASP A 234 -0.04 0.47 -10.18
C ASP A 234 0.95 1.60 -9.82
N TRP A 235 0.43 2.78 -9.56
CA TRP A 235 1.22 3.89 -9.03
C TRP A 235 1.77 3.65 -7.61
N GLY A 236 1.24 2.65 -6.88
CA GLY A 236 1.78 2.21 -5.59
C GLY A 236 3.27 1.91 -5.62
N VAL A 237 3.76 1.40 -6.75
CA VAL A 237 5.18 1.10 -6.99
C VAL A 237 6.07 2.34 -6.89
N PHE A 238 5.57 3.50 -7.35
CA PHE A 238 6.36 4.73 -7.50
C PHE A 238 5.90 5.87 -6.59
N GLN A 239 4.87 5.66 -5.76
CA GLN A 239 4.36 6.70 -4.86
C GLN A 239 5.39 7.19 -3.83
N ALA A 240 6.42 6.40 -3.56
CA ALA A 240 7.53 6.75 -2.68
C ALA A 240 8.83 6.75 -3.50
N PRO A 241 9.34 7.94 -3.91
CA PRO A 241 10.55 8.05 -4.72
C PRO A 241 11.73 7.29 -4.16
N GLY A 242 12.34 6.42 -4.98
CA GLY A 242 13.50 5.61 -4.62
C GLY A 242 13.20 4.33 -3.82
N ALA A 243 11.97 4.13 -3.34
CA ALA A 243 11.62 2.97 -2.51
C ALA A 243 11.72 1.65 -3.28
N PHE A 244 11.29 1.63 -4.54
CA PHE A 244 11.32 0.45 -5.39
C PHE A 244 12.76 -0.03 -5.68
N GLU A 245 13.66 0.89 -5.93
CA GLU A 245 15.07 0.57 -6.15
C GLU A 245 15.77 0.16 -4.85
N ARG A 246 15.49 0.89 -3.75
CA ARG A 246 16.06 0.57 -2.44
C ARG A 246 15.61 -0.80 -1.93
N MET A 247 14.36 -1.19 -2.20
CA MET A 247 13.85 -2.53 -1.90
C MET A 247 14.72 -3.61 -2.53
N GLN A 248 15.01 -3.49 -3.82
CA GLN A 248 15.73 -4.50 -4.61
C GLN A 248 17.23 -4.54 -4.31
N GLY A 249 17.85 -3.40 -3.98
CA GLY A 249 19.30 -3.30 -3.82
C GLY A 249 19.77 -3.37 -2.37
N ILE A 250 18.92 -3.02 -1.41
CA ILE A 250 19.35 -2.82 -0.01
C ILE A 250 18.42 -3.52 0.98
N ALA A 251 17.10 -3.31 0.88
CA ALA A 251 16.19 -3.78 1.90
C ALA A 251 15.93 -5.28 1.86
N CYS A 252 16.03 -5.90 0.67
CA CYS A 252 15.90 -7.35 0.48
C CYS A 252 17.19 -7.90 -0.13
N THR A 253 18.00 -8.58 0.65
CA THR A 253 19.31 -9.13 0.21
C THR A 253 19.15 -10.40 -0.64
N SER A 254 18.02 -11.08 -0.50
CA SER A 254 17.67 -12.31 -1.25
C SER A 254 16.44 -12.11 -2.15
N MET A 255 16.34 -10.93 -2.79
CA MET A 255 15.25 -10.67 -3.73
C MET A 255 15.44 -11.48 -5.00
N ALA A 256 14.50 -12.39 -5.26
CA ALA A 256 14.52 -13.25 -6.43
C ALA A 256 14.11 -12.54 -7.71
N ALA A 257 13.08 -11.69 -7.61
CA ALA A 257 12.55 -10.93 -8.74
C ALA A 257 11.61 -9.81 -8.26
N ALA A 258 11.40 -8.82 -9.15
CA ALA A 258 10.34 -7.83 -9.03
C ALA A 258 9.50 -7.87 -10.31
N HIS A 259 8.22 -8.23 -10.17
CA HIS A 259 7.30 -8.42 -11.28
C HIS A 259 6.30 -7.27 -11.35
N LEU A 260 6.23 -6.62 -12.51
CA LEU A 260 5.17 -5.69 -12.86
C LEU A 260 4.24 -6.39 -13.86
N VAL A 261 3.10 -6.83 -13.41
CA VAL A 261 2.16 -7.70 -14.13
C VAL A 261 1.33 -6.87 -15.11
N PRO A 262 1.44 -7.10 -16.43
CA PRO A 262 0.63 -6.40 -17.43
C PRO A 262 -0.88 -6.66 -17.21
N GLY A 263 -1.72 -5.65 -17.49
CA GLY A 263 -3.17 -5.75 -17.37
C GLY A 263 -3.66 -5.77 -15.92
N ALA A 264 -2.82 -5.35 -14.98
CA ALA A 264 -3.22 -5.11 -13.59
C ALA A 264 -2.77 -3.72 -13.11
N GLY A 265 -3.60 -3.11 -12.28
CA GLY A 265 -3.28 -1.95 -11.47
C GLY A 265 -3.00 -2.36 -10.02
N HIS A 266 -3.61 -1.63 -9.10
CA HIS A 266 -3.38 -1.83 -7.66
C HIS A 266 -3.89 -3.18 -7.13
N TRP A 267 -4.92 -3.73 -7.73
CA TRP A 267 -5.59 -4.95 -7.27
C TRP A 267 -5.05 -6.20 -7.96
N VAL A 268 -3.72 -6.33 -8.09
CA VAL A 268 -3.03 -7.30 -8.94
C VAL A 268 -3.51 -8.75 -8.73
N GLN A 269 -3.81 -9.14 -7.49
CA GLN A 269 -4.31 -10.47 -7.14
C GLN A 269 -5.76 -10.72 -7.60
N GLN A 270 -6.52 -9.65 -7.86
CA GLN A 270 -7.90 -9.72 -8.34
C GLN A 270 -7.96 -9.50 -9.86
N GLU A 271 -7.18 -8.55 -10.37
CA GLU A 271 -7.13 -8.23 -11.80
C GLU A 271 -6.41 -9.31 -12.62
N GLN A 272 -5.35 -9.94 -12.05
CA GLN A 272 -4.56 -11.00 -12.70
C GLN A 272 -4.29 -12.19 -11.75
N PRO A 273 -5.35 -12.90 -11.28
CA PRO A 273 -5.21 -13.93 -10.25
C PRO A 273 -4.33 -15.11 -10.69
N ALA A 274 -4.47 -15.58 -11.93
CA ALA A 274 -3.70 -16.71 -12.43
C ALA A 274 -2.19 -16.42 -12.41
N ARG A 275 -1.77 -15.25 -12.91
CA ARG A 275 -0.36 -14.85 -12.92
C ARG A 275 0.17 -14.59 -11.52
N THR A 276 -0.63 -13.99 -10.65
CA THR A 276 -0.25 -13.77 -9.24
C THR A 276 0.00 -15.10 -8.53
N VAL A 277 -0.90 -16.08 -8.69
CA VAL A 277 -0.76 -17.42 -8.10
C VAL A 277 0.49 -18.14 -8.64
N GLU A 278 0.76 -18.05 -9.94
CA GLU A 278 1.95 -18.65 -10.56
C GLU A 278 3.23 -18.08 -9.92
N LEU A 279 3.37 -16.77 -9.81
CA LEU A 279 4.52 -16.10 -9.20
C LEU A 279 4.70 -16.47 -7.72
N LEU A 280 3.60 -16.61 -6.98
CA LEU A 280 3.64 -17.08 -5.59
C LEU A 280 4.09 -18.53 -5.48
N LYS A 281 3.66 -19.41 -6.39
CA LYS A 281 4.15 -20.80 -6.46
C LYS A 281 5.63 -20.88 -6.80
N GLU A 282 6.12 -20.02 -7.71
CA GLU A 282 7.55 -19.92 -8.02
C GLU A 282 8.37 -19.52 -6.77
N LEU A 283 7.86 -18.57 -5.95
CA LEU A 283 8.49 -18.22 -4.67
C LEU A 283 8.52 -19.41 -3.72
N LEU A 284 7.40 -20.14 -3.57
CA LEU A 284 7.30 -21.28 -2.64
C LEU A 284 8.19 -22.46 -3.03
N ALA A 285 8.53 -22.60 -4.32
CA ALA A 285 9.42 -23.65 -4.82
C ALA A 285 10.91 -23.37 -4.58
N ARG A 286 11.28 -22.15 -4.12
CA ARG A 286 12.68 -21.81 -3.81
C ARG A 286 13.10 -22.42 -2.48
N ASP A 287 14.37 -22.75 -2.34
CA ASP A 287 14.95 -23.15 -1.06
C ASP A 287 14.91 -21.96 -0.08
N ALA A 288 14.64 -22.24 1.21
CA ALA A 288 14.46 -21.24 2.27
C ALA A 288 15.68 -21.14 3.17
#